data_443576c7e97bc00c5ea320d5e3bcd61a
#
_entry.id   443576c7e97bc00c5ea320d5e3bcd61a
#
_cell.length_a   1.000
_cell.length_b   1.000
_cell.length_c   1.000
_cell.angle_alpha   90.00
_cell.angle_beta   90.00
_cell.angle_gamma   90.00
#
_symmetry.space_group_name_H-M   'P 1'
#
loop_
_entity.id
_entity.type
_entity.pdbx_description
1 polymer ?
#
loop_
_entity_poly.entity_id
_entity_poly.type
_entity_poly.pdbx_seq_one_letter_code
_entity_poly.pdbx_strand_id
1 'polypeptide(L)'
;NITLQGSCVTHEMDVIARKEGKIIMGECKFHRSDNAKSDVKVSLYVHSRMQDIEAKMQADNELINTKFQPLLINTRFTEDAQEYGICSGMRLISWDFPYGKSLKDMIDKSGFHPITSLKALTQKEKEELMLDGIVLCREIAAKPECLERFHIPETRKKRIMKEAEAMA
;
A
#
# COMPACT_ATOMS: atom_id res chain seq x y z
N ASN A 1 -3.50 -4.61 -11.32
CA ASN A 1 -2.60 -4.00 -12.30
C ASN A 1 -3.40 -3.43 -13.47
N ILE A 2 -3.03 -2.27 -13.97
CA ILE A 2 -3.70 -1.57 -15.05
C ILE A 2 -2.66 -1.25 -16.12
N THR A 3 -2.96 -1.61 -17.38
CA THR A 3 -2.07 -1.31 -18.51
C THR A 3 -2.45 0.05 -19.10
N LEU A 4 -1.47 0.94 -19.24
CA LEU A 4 -1.62 2.26 -19.83
C LEU A 4 -0.66 2.46 -21.00
N GLN A 5 -1.15 3.15 -22.04
CA GLN A 5 -0.31 3.58 -23.14
C GLN A 5 0.44 4.85 -22.74
N GLY A 6 1.76 4.81 -22.81
CA GLY A 6 2.60 5.99 -22.76
C GLY A 6 2.81 6.60 -24.15
N SER A 7 3.54 7.68 -24.24
CA SER A 7 3.92 8.30 -25.52
C SER A 7 4.82 7.39 -26.34
N CYS A 8 5.69 6.64 -25.70
CA CYS A 8 6.66 5.76 -26.33
C CYS A 8 6.24 4.30 -26.31
N VAL A 9 5.87 3.78 -25.12
CA VAL A 9 5.56 2.37 -24.91
C VAL A 9 4.41 2.19 -23.94
N THR A 10 3.91 0.97 -23.84
CA THR A 10 2.87 0.59 -22.89
C THR A 10 3.48 0.26 -21.53
N HIS A 11 2.84 0.68 -20.45
CA HIS A 11 3.27 0.44 -19.07
C HIS A 11 2.18 -0.24 -18.25
N GLU A 12 2.57 -1.17 -17.40
CA GLU A 12 1.71 -1.74 -16.37
C GLU A 12 1.91 -0.96 -15.06
N MET A 13 0.82 -0.53 -14.43
CA MET A 13 0.82 0.24 -13.19
C MET A 13 0.03 -0.50 -12.10
N ASP A 14 0.56 -0.51 -10.88
CA ASP A 14 -0.08 -1.22 -9.77
C ASP A 14 -1.29 -0.46 -9.22
N VAL A 15 -1.20 0.87 -9.13
CA VAL A 15 -2.23 1.72 -8.53
C VAL A 15 -2.49 2.96 -9.36
N ILE A 16 -3.75 3.24 -9.64
CA ILE A 16 -4.21 4.53 -10.17
C ILE A 16 -5.36 5.02 -9.30
N ALA A 17 -5.23 6.24 -8.77
CA ALA A 17 -6.27 6.88 -7.99
C ALA A 17 -6.55 8.28 -8.56
N ARG A 18 -7.85 8.62 -8.70
CA ARG A 18 -8.31 9.94 -9.17
C ARG A 18 -9.23 10.55 -8.12
N LYS A 19 -8.95 11.79 -7.73
CA LYS A 19 -9.80 12.56 -6.82
C LYS A 19 -9.55 14.05 -6.99
N GLU A 20 -10.61 14.85 -7.11
CA GLU A 20 -10.59 16.33 -7.02
C GLU A 20 -9.48 16.97 -7.89
N GLY A 21 -9.45 16.65 -9.19
CA GLY A 21 -8.44 17.22 -10.10
C GLY A 21 -7.01 16.74 -9.84
N LYS A 22 -6.84 15.59 -9.16
CA LYS A 22 -5.56 14.97 -8.92
C LYS A 22 -5.56 13.51 -9.37
N ILE A 23 -4.52 13.11 -10.07
CA ILE A 23 -4.24 11.72 -10.43
C ILE A 23 -2.97 11.29 -9.70
N ILE A 24 -3.07 10.20 -8.95
CA ILE A 24 -1.92 9.54 -8.34
C ILE A 24 -1.71 8.23 -9.10
N MET A 25 -0.51 8.03 -9.63
CA MET A 25 -0.08 6.76 -10.19
C MET A 25 1.02 6.18 -9.34
N GLY A 26 0.85 4.92 -8.95
CA GLY A 26 1.72 4.25 -8.00
C GLY A 26 2.29 2.93 -8.52
N GLU A 27 3.55 2.70 -8.16
CA GLU A 27 4.24 1.43 -8.28
C GLU A 27 4.55 0.92 -6.86
N CYS A 28 4.28 -0.36 -6.62
CA CYS A 28 4.50 -1.00 -5.33
C CYS A 28 5.62 -2.03 -5.46
N LYS A 29 6.72 -1.85 -4.75
CA LYS A 29 7.83 -2.81 -4.70
C LYS A 29 7.92 -3.42 -3.32
N PHE A 30 7.80 -4.74 -3.24
CA PHE A 30 7.92 -5.49 -2.00
C PHE A 30 9.20 -6.32 -1.99
N HIS A 31 9.96 -6.21 -0.91
CA HIS A 31 11.10 -7.08 -0.63
C HIS A 31 10.80 -7.98 0.56
N ARG A 32 11.04 -9.29 0.42
CA ARG A 32 10.86 -10.27 1.52
C ARG A 32 11.83 -10.05 2.68
N SER A 33 12.97 -9.43 2.42
CA SER A 33 13.98 -9.13 3.45
C SER A 33 13.75 -7.74 4.02
N ASP A 34 13.63 -7.65 5.34
CA ASP A 34 13.46 -6.39 6.07
C ASP A 34 14.64 -5.42 5.90
N ASN A 35 15.82 -5.93 5.51
CA ASN A 35 17.02 -5.15 5.27
C ASN A 35 17.19 -4.71 3.82
N ALA A 36 16.39 -5.23 2.88
CA ALA A 36 16.48 -4.84 1.48
C ALA A 36 15.95 -3.42 1.30
N LYS A 37 16.74 -2.59 0.62
CA LYS A 37 16.39 -1.22 0.25
C LYS A 37 16.35 -1.11 -1.26
N SER A 38 15.37 -0.41 -1.80
CA SER A 38 15.41 0.01 -3.19
C SER A 38 16.37 1.16 -3.37
N ASP A 39 17.25 1.01 -4.35
CA ASP A 39 18.24 2.03 -4.72
C ASP A 39 17.65 3.09 -5.66
N VAL A 40 18.45 4.07 -6.01
CA VAL A 40 18.06 5.17 -6.90
C VAL A 40 17.64 4.70 -8.30
N LYS A 41 18.13 3.56 -8.78
CA LYS A 41 17.76 3.01 -10.10
C LYS A 41 16.28 2.68 -10.17
N VAL A 42 15.71 2.19 -9.06
CA VAL A 42 14.26 1.92 -8.99
C VAL A 42 13.47 3.22 -9.08
N SER A 43 13.88 4.27 -8.36
CA SER A 43 13.22 5.58 -8.40
C SER A 43 13.31 6.20 -9.80
N LEU A 44 14.48 6.15 -10.45
CA LEU A 44 14.71 6.61 -11.82
C LEU A 44 13.82 5.87 -12.81
N TYR A 45 13.80 4.53 -12.75
CA TYR A 45 13.00 3.69 -13.64
C TYR A 45 11.50 3.99 -13.52
N VAL A 46 10.99 4.05 -12.29
CA VAL A 46 9.57 4.34 -12.05
C VAL A 46 9.21 5.74 -12.49
N HIS A 47 10.08 6.73 -12.23
CA HIS A 47 9.87 8.11 -12.66
C HIS A 47 9.78 8.22 -14.18
N SER A 48 10.72 7.62 -14.92
CA SER A 48 10.71 7.64 -16.39
C SER A 48 9.44 7.00 -16.98
N ARG A 49 8.96 5.90 -16.43
CA ARG A 49 7.68 5.28 -16.84
C ARG A 49 6.51 6.25 -16.65
N MET A 50 6.46 6.90 -15.50
CA MET A 50 5.39 7.84 -15.17
C MET A 50 5.42 9.10 -16.04
N GLN A 51 6.62 9.59 -16.40
CA GLN A 51 6.77 10.69 -17.34
C GLN A 51 6.26 10.35 -18.74
N ASP A 52 6.51 9.12 -19.23
CA ASP A 52 6.03 8.68 -20.53
C ASP A 52 4.49 8.60 -20.57
N ILE A 53 3.86 8.12 -19.48
CA ILE A 53 2.40 8.10 -19.35
C ILE A 53 1.86 9.52 -19.22
N GLU A 54 2.47 10.37 -18.40
CA GLU A 54 2.04 11.76 -18.21
C GLU A 54 2.07 12.55 -19.53
N ALA A 55 3.13 12.39 -20.32
CA ALA A 55 3.26 13.03 -21.63
C ALA A 55 2.13 12.62 -22.59
N LYS A 56 1.76 11.33 -22.60
CA LYS A 56 0.63 10.84 -23.39
C LYS A 56 -0.70 11.44 -22.92
N MET A 57 -0.96 11.43 -21.63
CA MET A 57 -2.19 11.99 -21.05
C MET A 57 -2.31 13.51 -21.28
N GLN A 58 -1.17 14.24 -21.29
CA GLN A 58 -1.15 15.66 -21.64
C GLN A 58 -1.49 15.87 -23.11
N ALA A 59 -0.91 15.08 -24.01
CA ALA A 59 -1.20 15.15 -25.46
C ALA A 59 -2.66 14.84 -25.77
N ASP A 60 -3.29 13.95 -25.01
CA ASP A 60 -4.70 13.58 -25.17
C ASP A 60 -5.66 14.53 -24.43
N ASN A 61 -5.16 15.61 -23.82
CA ASN A 61 -5.91 16.56 -23.00
C ASN A 61 -6.60 15.95 -21.75
N GLU A 62 -6.16 14.81 -21.27
CA GLU A 62 -6.72 14.15 -20.07
C GLU A 62 -6.32 14.87 -18.77
N LEU A 63 -5.25 15.68 -18.79
CA LEU A 63 -4.72 16.39 -17.61
C LEU A 63 -5.13 17.86 -17.53
N ILE A 64 -6.15 18.29 -18.29
CA ILE A 64 -6.64 19.67 -18.20
C ILE A 64 -7.14 19.91 -16.77
N ASN A 65 -6.52 20.90 -16.08
CA ASN A 65 -6.79 21.21 -14.67
C ASN A 65 -6.57 20.04 -13.69
N THR A 66 -5.74 19.04 -14.08
CA THR A 66 -5.46 17.87 -13.27
C THR A 66 -3.97 17.81 -12.93
N LYS A 67 -3.66 17.64 -11.64
CA LYS A 67 -2.28 17.47 -11.16
C LYS A 67 -1.91 16.00 -11.17
N PHE A 68 -0.86 15.65 -11.88
CA PHE A 68 -0.27 14.32 -11.87
C PHE A 68 0.72 14.19 -10.71
N GLN A 69 0.66 13.07 -9.97
CA GLN A 69 1.51 12.81 -8.84
C GLN A 69 2.09 11.40 -8.92
N PRO A 70 3.38 11.25 -9.27
CA PRO A 70 4.07 9.96 -9.19
C PRO A 70 4.18 9.48 -7.74
N LEU A 71 3.91 8.17 -7.51
CA LEU A 71 3.99 7.53 -6.22
C LEU A 71 4.83 6.25 -6.33
N LEU A 72 5.80 6.08 -5.44
CA LEU A 72 6.53 4.83 -5.27
C LEU A 72 6.40 4.35 -3.83
N ILE A 73 5.87 3.13 -3.67
CA ILE A 73 5.72 2.46 -2.38
C ILE A 73 6.71 1.31 -2.33
N ASN A 74 7.46 1.22 -1.23
CA ASN A 74 8.46 0.17 -1.03
C ASN A 74 8.61 -0.23 0.43
N THR A 75 9.35 -1.32 0.69
CA THR A 75 9.73 -1.70 2.05
C THR A 75 10.64 -0.65 2.66
N ARG A 76 11.76 -0.31 1.99
CA ARG A 76 12.71 0.76 2.37
C ARG A 76 13.39 1.36 1.15
N PHE A 77 13.95 2.56 1.32
CA PHE A 77 14.74 3.27 0.30
C PHE A 77 16.15 3.55 0.80
N THR A 78 17.12 3.63 -0.12
CA THR A 78 18.43 4.26 0.14
C THR A 78 18.28 5.78 0.23
N GLU A 79 19.27 6.48 0.79
CA GLU A 79 19.27 7.95 0.87
C GLU A 79 19.19 8.57 -0.53
N ASP A 80 20.01 8.12 -1.48
CA ASP A 80 19.99 8.60 -2.88
C ASP A 80 18.62 8.42 -3.52
N ALA A 81 17.91 7.30 -3.24
CA ALA A 81 16.57 7.07 -3.75
C ALA A 81 15.54 8.06 -3.17
N GLN A 82 15.68 8.41 -1.87
CA GLN A 82 14.83 9.40 -1.21
C GLN A 82 15.10 10.81 -1.76
N GLU A 83 16.37 11.21 -1.82
CA GLU A 83 16.77 12.52 -2.33
C GLU A 83 16.33 12.73 -3.78
N TYR A 84 16.57 11.74 -4.65
CA TYR A 84 16.09 11.80 -6.02
C TYR A 84 14.56 11.90 -6.11
N GLY A 85 13.84 11.08 -5.37
CA GLY A 85 12.39 11.10 -5.37
C GLY A 85 11.81 12.44 -4.91
N ILE A 86 12.36 13.04 -3.86
CA ILE A 86 11.96 14.36 -3.38
C ILE A 86 12.28 15.43 -4.44
N CYS A 87 13.48 15.44 -4.98
CA CYS A 87 13.94 16.41 -5.99
C CYS A 87 13.10 16.35 -7.27
N SER A 88 12.72 15.14 -7.71
CA SER A 88 11.91 14.91 -8.92
C SER A 88 10.40 15.08 -8.71
N GLY A 89 9.96 15.47 -7.51
CA GLY A 89 8.53 15.67 -7.20
C GLY A 89 7.73 14.37 -7.04
N MET A 90 8.39 13.22 -6.95
CA MET A 90 7.74 11.96 -6.63
C MET A 90 7.30 11.91 -5.16
N ARG A 91 6.21 11.23 -4.88
CA ARG A 91 5.86 10.83 -3.52
C ARG A 91 6.44 9.45 -3.23
N LEU A 92 7.33 9.38 -2.25
CA LEU A 92 7.89 8.12 -1.77
C LEU A 92 7.22 7.75 -0.44
N ILE A 93 6.83 6.49 -0.30
CA ILE A 93 6.28 5.93 0.94
C ILE A 93 6.97 4.59 1.18
N SER A 94 7.60 4.44 2.35
CA SER A 94 8.06 3.14 2.82
C SER A 94 7.54 2.85 4.23
N TRP A 95 7.95 1.71 4.79
CA TRP A 95 7.51 1.31 6.12
C TRP A 95 7.81 2.37 7.18
N ASP A 96 8.95 3.06 7.05
CA ASP A 96 9.49 4.04 7.99
C ASP A 96 9.73 5.45 7.39
N PHE A 97 9.36 5.67 6.12
CA PHE A 97 9.56 6.94 5.43
C PHE A 97 8.31 7.38 4.63
N PRO A 98 8.00 8.71 4.60
CA PRO A 98 8.64 9.81 5.34
C PRO A 98 8.24 9.79 6.82
N TYR A 99 9.10 10.30 7.70
CA TYR A 99 8.84 10.33 9.14
C TYR A 99 7.50 10.98 9.48
N GLY A 100 6.71 10.34 10.34
CA GLY A 100 5.37 10.78 10.75
C GLY A 100 4.27 10.65 9.69
N LYS A 101 4.62 10.19 8.47
CA LYS A 101 3.70 9.93 7.34
C LYS A 101 4.09 8.68 6.56
N SER A 102 4.82 7.77 7.19
CA SER A 102 5.22 6.48 6.63
C SER A 102 4.03 5.55 6.43
N LEU A 103 4.24 4.44 5.75
CA LEU A 103 3.20 3.42 5.58
C LEU A 103 2.71 2.92 6.95
N LYS A 104 3.64 2.68 7.89
CA LYS A 104 3.31 2.32 9.27
C LYS A 104 2.43 3.39 9.92
N ASP A 105 2.85 4.67 9.90
CA ASP A 105 2.07 5.77 10.48
C ASP A 105 0.66 5.88 9.88
N MET A 106 0.55 5.63 8.56
CA MET A 106 -0.74 5.66 7.87
C MET A 106 -1.65 4.52 8.31
N ILE A 107 -1.11 3.30 8.45
CA ILE A 107 -1.84 2.12 8.94
C ILE A 107 -2.30 2.37 10.38
N ASP A 108 -1.38 2.77 11.27
CA ASP A 108 -1.67 3.04 12.69
C ASP A 108 -2.78 4.11 12.84
N LYS A 109 -2.73 5.19 12.04
CA LYS A 109 -3.73 6.27 12.09
C LYS A 109 -5.09 5.89 11.50
N SER A 110 -5.12 4.98 10.55
CA SER A 110 -6.35 4.60 9.86
C SER A 110 -7.02 3.35 10.44
N GLY A 111 -6.36 2.62 11.35
CA GLY A 111 -6.82 1.33 11.85
C GLY A 111 -6.88 0.25 10.75
N PHE A 112 -6.11 0.40 9.65
CA PHE A 112 -6.09 -0.57 8.55
C PHE A 112 -5.11 -1.72 8.81
N HIS A 113 -5.00 -2.17 10.06
CA HIS A 113 -4.20 -3.33 10.37
C HIS A 113 -4.81 -4.61 9.81
N PRO A 114 -4.07 -5.37 8.97
CA PRO A 114 -4.60 -6.61 8.41
C PRO A 114 -4.67 -7.71 9.46
N ILE A 115 -5.65 -8.64 9.32
CA ILE A 115 -5.77 -9.79 10.22
C ILE A 115 -4.55 -10.71 10.21
N THR A 116 -3.70 -10.62 9.18
CA THR A 116 -2.43 -11.34 9.12
C THR A 116 -1.47 -10.94 10.23
N SER A 117 -1.62 -9.75 10.83
CA SER A 117 -0.85 -9.26 11.98
C SER A 117 -1.22 -9.94 13.30
N LEU A 118 -2.42 -10.54 13.42
CA LEU A 118 -2.87 -11.22 14.62
C LEU A 118 -2.08 -12.51 14.87
N LYS A 119 -1.43 -12.61 16.02
CA LYS A 119 -0.62 -13.77 16.39
C LYS A 119 -1.48 -14.92 16.94
N ALA A 120 -2.63 -14.61 17.48
CA ALA A 120 -3.53 -15.59 18.09
C ALA A 120 -4.38 -16.36 17.06
N LEU A 121 -4.43 -15.92 15.79
CA LEU A 121 -5.05 -16.66 14.69
C LEU A 121 -4.03 -17.56 13.99
N THR A 122 -4.45 -18.78 13.64
CA THR A 122 -3.68 -19.67 12.77
C THR A 122 -3.73 -19.20 11.32
N GLN A 123 -2.79 -19.68 10.51
CA GLN A 123 -2.76 -19.33 9.08
C GLN A 123 -4.05 -19.77 8.36
N LYS A 124 -4.57 -20.96 8.67
CA LYS A 124 -5.82 -21.47 8.10
C LYS A 124 -7.03 -20.60 8.46
N GLU A 125 -7.16 -20.19 9.71
CA GLU A 125 -8.24 -19.29 10.14
C GLU A 125 -8.17 -17.92 9.46
N LYS A 126 -6.97 -17.37 9.27
CA LYS A 126 -6.78 -16.13 8.51
C LYS A 126 -7.23 -16.27 7.05
N GLU A 127 -6.83 -17.37 6.39
CA GLU A 127 -7.23 -17.65 5.01
C GLU A 127 -8.74 -17.77 4.87
N GLU A 128 -9.41 -18.50 5.78
CA GLU A 128 -10.86 -18.65 5.76
C GLU A 128 -11.58 -17.32 6.03
N LEU A 129 -11.08 -16.49 6.95
CA LEU A 129 -11.63 -15.14 7.18
C LEU A 129 -11.47 -14.24 5.96
N MET A 130 -10.31 -14.28 5.29
CA MET A 130 -10.07 -13.51 4.07
C MET A 130 -10.98 -13.94 2.90
N LEU A 131 -11.29 -15.22 2.79
CA LEU A 131 -12.27 -15.70 1.79
C LEU A 131 -13.68 -15.14 2.01
N ASP A 132 -14.04 -14.84 3.27
CA ASP A 132 -15.32 -14.18 3.59
C ASP A 132 -15.23 -12.63 3.51
N GLY A 133 -14.11 -12.10 3.04
CA GLY A 133 -13.91 -10.66 2.93
C GLY A 133 -13.51 -9.96 4.23
N ILE A 134 -13.24 -10.70 5.31
CA ILE A 134 -12.74 -10.14 6.58
C ILE A 134 -11.21 -10.04 6.49
N VAL A 135 -10.71 -8.85 6.24
CA VAL A 135 -9.28 -8.60 5.98
C VAL A 135 -8.61 -7.70 7.01
N LEU A 136 -9.39 -6.94 7.79
CA LEU A 136 -8.89 -5.98 8.77
C LEU A 136 -9.21 -6.39 10.22
N CYS A 137 -8.31 -6.08 11.14
CA CYS A 137 -8.48 -6.35 12.58
C CYS A 137 -9.75 -5.71 13.14
N ARG A 138 -10.06 -4.47 12.73
CA ARG A 138 -11.29 -3.76 13.14
C ARG A 138 -12.58 -4.47 12.73
N GLU A 139 -12.57 -5.27 11.68
CA GLU A 139 -13.75 -6.02 11.24
C GLU A 139 -14.04 -7.19 12.18
N ILE A 140 -12.99 -7.85 12.70
CA ILE A 140 -13.12 -8.85 13.77
C ILE A 140 -13.59 -8.19 15.07
N ALA A 141 -13.02 -7.04 15.44
CA ALA A 141 -13.43 -6.30 16.64
C ALA A 141 -14.90 -5.88 16.59
N ALA A 142 -15.38 -5.47 15.39
CA ALA A 142 -16.77 -5.07 15.18
C ALA A 142 -17.76 -6.25 15.08
N LYS A 143 -17.31 -7.43 14.67
CA LYS A 143 -18.13 -8.64 14.43
C LYS A 143 -17.46 -9.89 15.01
N PRO A 144 -17.43 -10.03 16.35
CA PRO A 144 -16.78 -11.18 17.01
C PRO A 144 -17.36 -12.54 16.64
N GLU A 145 -18.64 -12.57 16.20
CA GLU A 145 -19.35 -13.76 15.77
C GLU A 145 -18.70 -14.47 14.57
N CYS A 146 -17.87 -13.76 13.79
CA CYS A 146 -17.10 -14.36 12.70
C CYS A 146 -16.12 -15.46 13.17
N LEU A 147 -15.79 -15.49 14.46
CA LEU A 147 -14.90 -16.48 15.06
C LEU A 147 -15.61 -17.75 15.53
N GLU A 148 -16.96 -17.76 15.62
CA GLU A 148 -17.73 -18.88 16.22
C GLU A 148 -17.58 -20.17 15.43
N ARG A 149 -17.49 -20.09 14.12
CA ARG A 149 -17.32 -21.24 13.22
C ARG A 149 -16.04 -22.05 13.43
N PHE A 150 -15.01 -21.44 14.03
CA PHE A 150 -13.71 -22.11 14.19
C PHE A 150 -13.60 -22.98 15.44
N HIS A 151 -14.63 -23.07 16.28
CA HIS A 151 -14.62 -23.84 17.54
C HIS A 151 -13.41 -23.48 18.43
N ILE A 152 -13.07 -22.19 18.48
CA ILE A 152 -11.92 -21.67 19.25
C ILE A 152 -12.25 -21.67 20.74
N PRO A 153 -11.35 -22.18 21.62
CA PRO A 153 -11.52 -22.09 23.07
C PRO A 153 -11.68 -20.63 23.52
N GLU A 154 -12.55 -20.38 24.51
CA GLU A 154 -12.86 -19.03 25.01
C GLU A 154 -11.61 -18.22 25.42
N THR A 155 -10.61 -18.87 26.02
CA THR A 155 -9.34 -18.23 26.39
C THR A 155 -8.59 -17.68 25.17
N ARG A 156 -8.59 -18.44 24.07
CA ARG A 156 -7.97 -18.02 22.81
C ARG A 156 -8.81 -16.98 22.08
N LYS A 157 -10.15 -17.10 22.10
CA LYS A 157 -11.07 -16.12 21.53
C LYS A 157 -10.88 -14.74 22.20
N LYS A 158 -10.80 -14.69 23.54
CA LYS A 158 -10.49 -13.47 24.27
C LYS A 158 -9.14 -12.85 23.88
N ARG A 159 -8.13 -13.68 23.64
CA ARG A 159 -6.82 -13.20 23.18
C ARG A 159 -6.88 -12.62 21.77
N ILE A 160 -7.59 -13.27 20.83
CA ILE A 160 -7.80 -12.76 19.49
C ILE A 160 -8.51 -11.41 19.53
N MET A 161 -9.59 -11.31 20.31
CA MET A 161 -10.32 -10.06 20.47
C MET A 161 -9.45 -8.94 21.03
N LYS A 162 -8.70 -9.21 22.08
CA LYS A 162 -7.76 -8.23 22.66
C LYS A 162 -6.71 -7.75 21.64
N GLU A 163 -6.15 -8.68 20.84
CA GLU A 163 -5.20 -8.31 19.78
C GLU A 163 -5.89 -7.47 18.67
N ALA A 164 -7.12 -7.82 18.27
CA ALA A 164 -7.86 -7.11 17.26
C ALA A 164 -8.29 -5.71 17.70
N GLU A 165 -8.80 -5.56 18.91
CA GLU A 165 -9.18 -4.26 19.50
C GLU A 165 -7.99 -3.32 19.66
N ALA A 166 -6.81 -3.84 19.97
CA ALA A 166 -5.60 -3.03 20.08
C ALA A 166 -5.07 -2.51 18.73
N MET A 167 -5.58 -3.05 17.62
CA MET A 167 -5.20 -2.72 16.24
C MET A 167 -6.36 -2.12 15.41
N ALA A 168 -7.51 -1.86 16.04
CA ALA A 168 -8.73 -1.38 15.39
C ALA A 168 -8.76 0.14 15.16
#